data_b732bb61cdc450f11a95560f1e7a04b1
#
_entry.id   b732bb61cdc450f11a95560f1e7a04b1
#
_cell.length_a   1.000
_cell.length_b   1.000
_cell.length_c   1.000
_cell.angle_alpha   90.00
_cell.angle_beta   90.00
_cell.angle_gamma   90.00
#
_symmetry.space_group_name_H-M   'P 1'
#
loop_
_entity.id
_entity.type
_entity.pdbx_description
1 polymer ?
#
loop_
_entity_poly.entity_id
_entity_poly.type
_entity_poly.pdbx_seq_one_letter_code
_entity_poly.pdbx_strand_id
1 'polypeptide(L)'
;KPIKLIFSYTGLKADTLNTQLRADETKTINRTLQGKIYEMKDVVIEERSLRMMNVTPINPKVISVLPTPNQSVEDILKTMPGVNSSNELSSQYSVRGGNFDENLVYINDFEIYRPLLVRAGQQEGISIIHPDMVESISFSAGGYDAKYGDKLSSVLDIQYKKPKKFAGAAYASLLGGGLELENRSKNGKWYYMAGVRQKSNQYLLNSFETKGEYRPSFTDVQVLTGFDINKKWNVELFGNFARNRYNLIPENRETNFGTINDAKRFTVYFEGREIDRYISMTGAASTTYRPKDNVKLKLILSTYRTREEENFDILGQYFLDQLEAAHGKDDFGDIAFNLGVGSFLNHARNRLEARVSSAEHRGETVYDNGLLSWGIKAQQE
;
A
#
# COMPACT_ATOMS: atom_id res chain seq x y z
N LYS A 1 66.62 -16.58 -0.70
CA LYS A 1 65.68 -15.51 -1.12
C LYS A 1 64.63 -15.31 -0.02
N PRO A 2 64.15 -14.09 0.24
CA PRO A 2 63.06 -13.88 1.14
C PRO A 2 61.76 -14.40 0.50
N ILE A 3 60.99 -15.17 1.29
CA ILE A 3 59.72 -15.80 0.89
C ILE A 3 58.63 -15.30 1.80
N LYS A 4 57.51 -14.87 1.24
CA LYS A 4 56.29 -14.49 1.96
C LYS A 4 55.28 -15.63 1.88
N LEU A 5 54.97 -16.25 3.02
CA LEU A 5 53.96 -17.30 3.12
C LEU A 5 52.67 -16.70 3.72
N ILE A 6 51.53 -16.96 3.07
CA ILE A 6 50.22 -16.53 3.54
C ILE A 6 49.41 -17.76 3.86
N PHE A 7 49.03 -17.89 5.12
CA PHE A 7 48.14 -18.96 5.62
C PHE A 7 46.71 -18.42 5.66
N SER A 8 45.80 -19.00 4.91
CA SER A 8 44.42 -18.58 4.88
C SER A 8 43.48 -19.77 4.88
N TYR A 9 42.37 -19.65 5.60
CA TYR A 9 41.29 -20.63 5.61
C TYR A 9 39.95 -19.90 5.73
N THR A 10 38.91 -20.46 5.13
CA THR A 10 37.56 -19.85 5.15
C THR A 10 37.08 -19.69 6.59
N GLY A 11 36.70 -18.49 6.99
CA GLY A 11 36.23 -18.17 8.36
C GLY A 11 37.35 -17.84 9.36
N LEU A 12 38.62 -17.91 8.98
CA LEU A 12 39.76 -17.56 9.83
C LEU A 12 40.51 -16.32 9.31
N LYS A 13 41.17 -15.61 10.24
CA LYS A 13 42.03 -14.44 9.89
C LYS A 13 43.30 -14.95 9.21
N ALA A 14 43.59 -14.42 8.02
CA ALA A 14 44.81 -14.78 7.33
C ALA A 14 46.05 -14.31 8.14
N ASP A 15 47.04 -15.18 8.29
CA ASP A 15 48.34 -14.88 8.91
C ASP A 15 49.43 -14.86 7.85
N THR A 16 50.35 -13.95 7.96
CA THR A 16 51.44 -13.77 7.00
C THR A 16 52.79 -13.90 7.68
N LEU A 17 53.62 -14.79 7.17
CA LEU A 17 54.99 -15.02 7.64
C LEU A 17 56.00 -14.67 6.55
N ASN A 18 56.96 -13.83 6.87
CA ASN A 18 58.13 -13.61 6.04
C ASN A 18 59.27 -14.52 6.55
N THR A 19 59.80 -15.36 5.70
CA THR A 19 60.88 -16.28 6.06
C THR A 19 61.95 -16.34 4.94
N GLN A 20 63.11 -16.84 5.27
CA GLN A 20 64.17 -17.09 4.30
C GLN A 20 64.54 -18.57 4.37
N LEU A 21 64.75 -19.19 3.24
CA LEU A 21 65.27 -20.57 3.10
C LEU A 21 66.62 -20.51 2.40
N ARG A 22 67.57 -21.30 2.88
CA ARG A 22 68.85 -21.60 2.20
C ARG A 22 68.64 -22.72 1.18
N ALA A 23 69.61 -22.92 0.31
CA ALA A 23 69.57 -24.10 -0.61
C ALA A 23 69.58 -25.35 0.23
N ASP A 24 68.69 -26.32 -0.09
CA ASP A 24 68.47 -27.61 0.56
C ASP A 24 67.99 -27.57 2.03
N GLU A 25 67.47 -26.41 2.50
CA GLU A 25 66.92 -26.26 3.85
C GLU A 25 65.40 -26.64 3.83
N THR A 26 65.01 -27.59 4.68
CA THR A 26 63.59 -27.88 4.96
C THR A 26 63.21 -27.26 6.28
N LYS A 27 62.16 -26.41 6.26
CA LYS A 27 61.65 -25.73 7.47
C LYS A 27 60.20 -26.07 7.70
N THR A 28 59.90 -26.72 8.81
CA THR A 28 58.53 -27.00 9.22
C THR A 28 57.95 -25.81 9.98
N ILE A 29 56.80 -25.32 9.53
CA ILE A 29 56.14 -24.16 10.10
C ILE A 29 54.73 -24.50 10.51
N ASN A 30 54.46 -24.53 11.79
CA ASN A 30 53.11 -24.69 12.34
C ASN A 30 52.52 -23.37 12.71
N ARG A 31 51.30 -23.10 12.25
CA ARG A 31 50.55 -21.85 12.55
C ARG A 31 49.14 -22.18 12.99
N THR A 32 48.71 -21.48 14.04
CA THR A 32 47.31 -21.52 14.51
C THR A 32 46.63 -20.25 14.01
N LEU A 33 45.65 -20.42 13.13
CA LEU A 33 44.84 -19.32 12.62
C LEU A 33 43.73 -18.97 13.63
N GLN A 34 43.56 -17.70 13.87
CA GLN A 34 42.51 -17.20 14.78
C GLN A 34 41.18 -17.05 14.01
N GLY A 35 40.07 -17.31 14.70
CA GLY A 35 38.73 -17.09 14.15
C GLY A 35 38.57 -15.62 13.72
N LYS A 36 38.03 -15.43 12.52
CA LYS A 36 37.66 -14.11 12.06
C LYS A 36 36.36 -13.73 12.76
N ILE A 37 36.46 -13.06 13.91
CA ILE A 37 35.32 -12.43 14.56
C ILE A 37 34.91 -11.31 13.59
N TYR A 38 33.81 -11.49 12.89
CA TYR A 38 33.11 -10.35 12.31
C TYR A 38 32.48 -9.60 13.49
N GLU A 39 33.14 -8.58 13.97
CA GLU A 39 32.42 -7.52 14.66
C GLU A 39 31.41 -7.00 13.62
N MET A 40 30.19 -7.49 13.66
CA MET A 40 29.09 -6.74 13.13
C MET A 40 29.15 -5.43 13.91
N LYS A 41 29.45 -4.32 13.21
CA LYS A 41 29.17 -3.02 13.80
C LYS A 41 27.75 -3.13 14.28
N ASP A 42 27.58 -3.03 15.58
CA ASP A 42 26.24 -2.91 16.16
C ASP A 42 25.52 -1.87 15.32
N VAL A 43 24.51 -2.31 14.60
CA VAL A 43 23.48 -1.42 14.15
C VAL A 43 22.79 -1.06 15.45
N VAL A 44 23.26 -0.01 16.09
CA VAL A 44 22.52 0.66 17.13
C VAL A 44 21.28 1.22 16.41
N ILE A 45 20.28 0.36 16.24
CA ILE A 45 18.94 0.82 16.02
C ILE A 45 18.67 1.65 17.27
N GLU A 46 18.36 2.92 17.10
CA GLU A 46 17.94 3.79 18.19
C GLU A 46 16.57 3.29 18.69
N GLU A 47 16.59 2.15 19.34
CA GLU A 47 15.43 1.49 19.96
C GLU A 47 14.78 2.40 21.02
N ARG A 48 15.54 3.40 21.48
CA ARG A 48 15.09 4.39 22.45
C ARG A 48 13.99 5.31 21.90
N SER A 49 14.09 5.76 20.63
CA SER A 49 13.09 6.65 20.05
C SER A 49 11.79 5.89 19.71
N LEU A 50 11.90 4.65 19.25
CA LEU A 50 10.74 3.82 18.93
C LEU A 50 9.90 3.44 20.16
N ARG A 51 10.54 3.17 21.30
CA ARG A 51 9.84 2.85 22.55
C ARG A 51 9.08 4.05 23.15
N MET A 52 9.54 5.26 22.91
CA MET A 52 8.87 6.47 23.42
C MET A 52 7.63 6.87 22.60
N MET A 53 7.47 6.37 21.36
CA MET A 53 6.44 6.80 20.42
C MET A 53 5.25 5.85 20.27
N ASN A 54 5.18 4.78 21.04
CA ASN A 54 4.14 3.75 20.88
C ASN A 54 4.06 3.20 19.42
N VAL A 55 5.20 3.16 18.74
CA VAL A 55 5.33 2.77 17.34
C VAL A 55 5.74 1.30 17.25
N THR A 56 5.03 0.54 16.45
CA THR A 56 5.36 -0.86 16.13
C THR A 56 6.06 -0.91 14.77
N PRO A 57 7.35 -1.26 14.72
CA PRO A 57 8.02 -1.50 13.44
C PRO A 57 7.51 -2.81 12.83
N ILE A 58 7.20 -2.77 11.54
CA ILE A 58 6.71 -3.92 10.79
C ILE A 58 7.74 -4.27 9.70
N ASN A 59 8.10 -5.55 9.62
CA ASN A 59 9.01 -6.02 8.58
C ASN A 59 8.26 -6.16 7.23
N PRO A 60 8.61 -5.38 6.19
CA PRO A 60 7.93 -5.45 4.90
C PRO A 60 7.99 -6.82 4.23
N LYS A 61 9.01 -7.63 4.53
CA LYS A 61 9.14 -8.99 3.96
C LYS A 61 7.99 -9.92 4.31
N VAL A 62 7.24 -9.61 5.37
CA VAL A 62 6.05 -10.38 5.76
C VAL A 62 4.96 -10.27 4.70
N ILE A 63 4.89 -9.18 3.92
CA ILE A 63 3.89 -8.99 2.85
C ILE A 63 3.89 -10.17 1.86
N SER A 64 5.07 -10.60 1.43
CA SER A 64 5.20 -11.68 0.43
C SER A 64 4.92 -13.08 0.98
N VAL A 65 4.82 -13.23 2.31
CA VAL A 65 4.59 -14.52 2.98
C VAL A 65 3.13 -14.67 3.39
N LEU A 66 2.40 -13.57 3.57
CA LEU A 66 0.99 -13.62 3.94
C LEU A 66 0.15 -14.12 2.75
N PRO A 67 -0.70 -15.14 2.97
CA PRO A 67 -1.57 -15.68 1.94
C PRO A 67 -2.81 -14.81 1.76
N THR A 68 -2.64 -13.56 1.35
CA THR A 68 -3.73 -12.61 1.14
C THR A 68 -3.93 -12.31 -0.34
N PRO A 69 -5.17 -12.04 -0.80
CA PRO A 69 -5.44 -11.76 -2.21
C PRO A 69 -4.73 -10.51 -2.72
N ASN A 70 -4.54 -9.53 -1.86
CA ASN A 70 -4.03 -8.21 -2.25
C ASN A 70 -2.52 -8.06 -2.07
N GLN A 71 -1.90 -8.83 -1.16
CA GLN A 71 -0.48 -8.72 -0.79
C GLN A 71 -0.10 -7.26 -0.51
N SER A 72 -0.90 -6.58 0.29
CA SER A 72 -0.75 -5.16 0.62
C SER A 72 -0.16 -4.95 2.00
N VAL A 73 0.30 -3.74 2.28
CA VAL A 73 0.75 -3.33 3.62
C VAL A 73 -0.41 -3.40 4.61
N GLU A 74 -1.60 -3.03 4.17
CA GLU A 74 -2.81 -3.04 5.00
C GLU A 74 -3.19 -4.46 5.44
N ASP A 75 -2.87 -5.49 4.65
CA ASP A 75 -3.12 -6.88 5.04
C ASP A 75 -2.30 -7.28 6.27
N ILE A 76 -1.07 -6.74 6.42
CA ILE A 76 -0.31 -6.92 7.66
C ILE A 76 -0.98 -6.16 8.81
N LEU A 77 -1.44 -4.93 8.58
CA LEU A 77 -2.08 -4.14 9.63
C LEU A 77 -3.32 -4.84 10.20
N LYS A 78 -4.08 -5.55 9.35
CA LYS A 78 -5.24 -6.34 9.80
C LYS A 78 -4.89 -7.46 10.79
N THR A 79 -3.62 -7.86 10.86
CA THR A 79 -3.13 -8.84 11.85
C THR A 79 -2.75 -8.20 13.18
N MET A 80 -2.72 -6.86 13.27
CA MET A 80 -2.29 -6.15 14.47
C MET A 80 -3.42 -6.00 15.48
N PRO A 81 -3.11 -5.99 16.79
CA PRO A 81 -4.12 -5.77 17.81
C PRO A 81 -4.82 -4.43 17.67
N GLY A 82 -6.16 -4.45 17.75
CA GLY A 82 -6.98 -3.24 17.66
C GLY A 82 -7.24 -2.74 16.23
N VAL A 83 -6.78 -3.46 15.22
CA VAL A 83 -7.08 -3.20 13.81
C VAL A 83 -8.17 -4.15 13.34
N ASN A 84 -9.17 -3.62 12.66
CA ASN A 84 -10.28 -4.39 12.10
C ASN A 84 -10.51 -4.00 10.63
N SER A 85 -11.07 -4.91 9.86
CA SER A 85 -11.50 -4.68 8.48
C SER A 85 -12.79 -5.45 8.22
N SER A 86 -13.73 -4.82 7.55
CA SER A 86 -15.02 -5.43 7.18
C SER A 86 -14.94 -6.28 5.91
N ASN A 87 -13.86 -6.14 5.13
CA ASN A 87 -13.70 -6.83 3.85
C ASN A 87 -12.23 -7.15 3.59
N GLU A 88 -11.92 -8.41 3.33
CA GLU A 88 -10.56 -8.87 3.03
C GLU A 88 -10.00 -8.34 1.70
N LEU A 89 -10.88 -8.07 0.74
CA LEU A 89 -10.49 -7.53 -0.57
C LEU A 89 -10.23 -6.03 -0.54
N SER A 90 -10.68 -5.34 0.51
CA SER A 90 -10.47 -3.91 0.69
C SER A 90 -9.16 -3.62 1.42
N SER A 91 -8.46 -2.56 1.05
CA SER A 91 -7.35 -1.99 1.83
C SER A 91 -7.83 -1.09 2.98
N GLN A 92 -9.13 -0.94 3.18
CA GLN A 92 -9.66 -0.19 4.31
C GLN A 92 -9.45 -0.94 5.62
N TYR A 93 -9.07 -0.20 6.65
CA TYR A 93 -8.94 -0.70 8.01
C TYR A 93 -9.39 0.36 9.01
N SER A 94 -9.95 -0.11 10.11
CA SER A 94 -10.36 0.68 11.27
C SER A 94 -9.46 0.37 12.44
N VAL A 95 -9.10 1.37 13.23
CA VAL A 95 -8.23 1.20 14.39
C VAL A 95 -8.93 1.67 15.63
N ARG A 96 -9.03 0.78 16.66
CA ARG A 96 -9.64 1.04 17.97
C ARG A 96 -11.04 1.64 17.89
N GLY A 97 -11.84 1.23 16.90
CA GLY A 97 -13.21 1.71 16.71
C GLY A 97 -13.34 3.01 15.93
N GLY A 98 -12.24 3.63 15.52
CA GLY A 98 -12.26 4.76 14.61
C GLY A 98 -12.58 4.35 13.18
N ASN A 99 -13.02 5.30 12.37
CA ASN A 99 -13.32 5.06 10.96
C ASN A 99 -12.03 5.01 10.11
N PHE A 100 -12.10 4.47 8.91
CA PHE A 100 -10.94 4.33 8.01
C PHE A 100 -10.33 5.68 7.59
N ASP A 101 -11.12 6.74 7.53
CA ASP A 101 -10.68 8.11 7.19
C ASP A 101 -10.02 8.86 8.36
N GLU A 102 -10.03 8.27 9.56
CA GLU A 102 -9.32 8.77 10.73
C GLU A 102 -7.87 8.28 10.84
N ASN A 103 -7.40 7.53 9.86
CA ASN A 103 -6.03 7.05 9.78
C ASN A 103 -5.16 8.00 8.97
N LEU A 104 -3.94 8.27 9.45
CA LEU A 104 -2.91 8.99 8.73
C LEU A 104 -2.00 8.01 8.00
N VAL A 105 -1.65 8.34 6.76
CA VAL A 105 -0.66 7.59 5.98
C VAL A 105 0.39 8.55 5.45
N TYR A 106 1.65 8.21 5.70
CA TYR A 106 2.81 8.94 5.20
C TYR A 106 3.68 8.03 4.34
N ILE A 107 4.22 8.58 3.25
CA ILE A 107 5.29 7.97 2.44
C ILE A 107 6.44 8.96 2.37
N ASN A 108 7.61 8.62 2.93
CA ASN A 108 8.79 9.49 2.98
C ASN A 108 8.52 10.87 3.60
N ASP A 109 7.73 10.92 4.67
CA ASP A 109 7.21 12.13 5.33
C ASP A 109 6.18 12.93 4.52
N PHE A 110 5.81 12.51 3.31
CA PHE A 110 4.71 13.10 2.56
C PHE A 110 3.38 12.53 3.05
N GLU A 111 2.48 13.38 3.50
CA GLU A 111 1.12 12.96 3.84
C GLU A 111 0.35 12.57 2.59
N ILE A 112 -0.27 11.41 2.63
CA ILE A 112 -1.07 10.88 1.54
C ILE A 112 -2.54 11.10 1.85
N TYR A 113 -3.15 12.01 1.14
CA TYR A 113 -4.58 12.22 1.21
C TYR A 113 -5.33 11.09 0.51
N ARG A 114 -6.39 10.59 1.13
CA ARG A 114 -7.19 9.49 0.58
C ARG A 114 -6.32 8.32 0.10
N PRO A 115 -5.57 7.69 1.01
CA PRO A 115 -4.68 6.56 0.66
C PRO A 115 -5.44 5.36 0.13
N LEU A 116 -6.74 5.34 0.31
CA LEU A 116 -7.66 4.32 -0.11
C LEU A 116 -8.47 4.85 -1.27
N LEU A 117 -8.31 4.22 -2.40
CA LEU A 117 -9.04 4.54 -3.59
C LEU A 117 -10.44 3.95 -3.48
N VAL A 118 -11.32 4.79 -3.07
CA VAL A 118 -12.75 4.89 -3.27
C VAL A 118 -13.66 3.68 -3.05
N ARG A 119 -14.79 4.06 -2.60
CA ARG A 119 -16.03 3.40 -2.40
C ARG A 119 -16.72 3.02 -3.70
N ALA A 120 -16.58 1.81 -4.21
CA ALA A 120 -17.53 1.24 -5.13
C ALA A 120 -18.13 -0.02 -4.49
N GLY A 121 -19.38 -0.27 -4.72
CA GLY A 121 -20.27 -1.33 -4.26
C GLY A 121 -19.76 -2.43 -3.33
N GLN A 122 -18.63 -3.05 -3.62
CA GLN A 122 -18.00 -4.10 -2.83
C GLN A 122 -16.78 -3.60 -2.00
N GLN A 123 -16.56 -2.31 -1.93
CA GLN A 123 -15.50 -1.67 -1.13
C GLN A 123 -14.08 -2.13 -1.47
N GLU A 124 -13.81 -2.41 -2.71
CA GLU A 124 -12.50 -2.83 -3.15
C GLU A 124 -11.61 -1.62 -3.40
N GLY A 125 -10.69 -1.38 -2.50
CA GLY A 125 -9.65 -0.39 -2.68
C GLY A 125 -8.30 -1.07 -2.90
N ILE A 126 -7.54 -0.64 -3.91
CA ILE A 126 -6.11 -0.92 -3.94
C ILE A 126 -5.41 0.11 -3.07
N SER A 127 -4.50 -0.37 -2.23
CA SER A 127 -3.56 0.49 -1.50
C SER A 127 -2.75 1.35 -2.46
N ILE A 128 -2.59 2.63 -2.13
CA ILE A 128 -1.64 3.49 -2.81
C ILE A 128 -0.19 3.03 -2.59
N ILE A 129 0.07 2.27 -1.53
CA ILE A 129 1.42 1.83 -1.18
C ILE A 129 1.87 0.75 -2.14
N HIS A 130 3.04 0.95 -2.76
CA HIS A 130 3.67 -0.04 -3.62
C HIS A 130 4.58 -0.94 -2.77
N PRO A 131 4.21 -2.21 -2.50
CA PRO A 131 4.94 -3.06 -1.54
C PRO A 131 6.41 -3.25 -1.88
N ASP A 132 6.74 -3.40 -3.17
CA ASP A 132 8.10 -3.63 -3.63
C ASP A 132 9.02 -2.41 -3.42
N MET A 133 8.46 -1.21 -3.29
CA MET A 133 9.21 0.02 -3.02
C MET A 133 9.50 0.24 -1.52
N VAL A 134 8.86 -0.52 -0.62
CA VAL A 134 8.93 -0.30 0.83
C VAL A 134 10.24 -0.80 1.43
N GLU A 135 10.92 0.04 2.21
CA GLU A 135 12.08 -0.33 3.06
C GLU A 135 11.67 -0.61 4.49
N SER A 136 10.85 0.26 5.08
CA SER A 136 10.38 0.11 6.46
C SER A 136 8.95 0.61 6.62
N ILE A 137 8.25 0.03 7.58
CA ILE A 137 6.89 0.37 7.96
C ILE A 137 6.87 0.61 9.46
N SER A 138 6.32 1.73 9.86
CA SER A 138 6.09 2.09 11.26
C SER A 138 4.60 2.35 11.46
N PHE A 139 3.98 1.62 12.38
CA PHE A 139 2.57 1.73 12.68
C PHE A 139 2.33 2.11 14.13
N SER A 140 1.43 3.07 14.36
CA SER A 140 0.97 3.46 15.69
C SER A 140 -0.56 3.45 15.75
N ALA A 141 -1.11 2.64 16.64
CA ALA A 141 -2.54 2.56 16.91
C ALA A 141 -2.96 3.56 18.01
N GLY A 142 -2.62 4.84 17.84
CA GLY A 142 -2.84 5.91 18.80
C GLY A 142 -1.63 6.18 19.69
N GLY A 143 -1.60 7.35 20.33
CA GLY A 143 -0.46 7.80 21.14
C GLY A 143 0.81 8.10 20.33
N TYR A 144 0.63 8.53 19.09
CA TYR A 144 1.71 8.89 18.19
C TYR A 144 2.28 10.29 18.47
N ASP A 145 3.44 10.56 17.90
CA ASP A 145 4.17 11.82 18.04
C ASP A 145 3.35 13.03 17.55
N ALA A 146 3.54 14.18 18.20
CA ALA A 146 2.90 15.45 17.84
C ALA A 146 3.17 15.93 16.41
N LYS A 147 4.20 15.42 15.74
CA LYS A 147 4.46 15.69 14.30
C LYS A 147 3.36 15.15 13.37
N TYR A 148 2.55 14.20 13.84
CA TYR A 148 1.40 13.64 13.14
C TYR A 148 0.13 14.25 13.72
N GLY A 149 -0.43 15.26 13.05
CA GLY A 149 -1.64 15.94 13.48
C GLY A 149 -2.89 15.46 12.74
N ASP A 150 -4.04 16.03 13.12
CA ASP A 150 -5.31 16.06 12.40
C ASP A 150 -6.12 14.76 12.27
N LYS A 151 -5.67 13.63 12.80
CA LYS A 151 -6.41 12.36 12.78
C LYS A 151 -6.42 11.71 14.16
N LEU A 152 -7.40 10.85 14.41
CA LEU A 152 -7.71 10.39 15.75
C LEU A 152 -7.33 8.93 16.01
N SER A 153 -7.21 8.10 14.96
CA SER A 153 -7.13 6.65 15.13
C SER A 153 -5.72 6.10 15.03
N SER A 154 -5.05 6.27 13.90
CA SER A 154 -3.71 5.68 13.72
C SER A 154 -2.81 6.48 12.78
N VAL A 155 -1.53 6.13 12.82
CA VAL A 155 -0.52 6.60 11.88
C VAL A 155 0.20 5.41 11.28
N LEU A 156 0.29 5.41 9.95
CA LEU A 156 1.10 4.51 9.14
C LEU A 156 2.18 5.33 8.44
N ASP A 157 3.42 5.20 8.88
CA ASP A 157 4.59 5.88 8.31
C ASP A 157 5.44 4.87 7.53
N ILE A 158 5.58 5.11 6.24
CA ILE A 158 6.27 4.24 5.31
C ILE A 158 7.47 4.96 4.73
N GLN A 159 8.60 4.29 4.76
CA GLN A 159 9.80 4.75 4.09
C GLN A 159 10.06 3.86 2.88
N TYR A 160 10.16 4.47 1.72
CA TYR A 160 10.58 3.79 0.50
C TYR A 160 12.11 3.63 0.47
N LYS A 161 12.56 2.60 -0.22
CA LYS A 161 13.98 2.27 -0.37
C LYS A 161 14.77 3.44 -0.94
N LYS A 162 16.03 3.54 -0.55
CA LYS A 162 17.03 4.35 -1.25
C LYS A 162 17.91 3.42 -2.06
N PRO A 163 17.70 3.31 -3.37
CA PRO A 163 18.43 2.38 -4.23
C PRO A 163 19.95 2.54 -4.11
N LYS A 164 20.68 1.42 -4.16
CA LYS A 164 22.14 1.39 -4.12
C LYS A 164 22.75 1.06 -5.48
N LYS A 165 22.00 0.37 -6.33
CA LYS A 165 22.41 -0.09 -7.66
C LYS A 165 21.16 -0.24 -8.53
N PHE A 166 21.36 -0.47 -9.82
CA PHE A 166 20.26 -0.85 -10.71
C PHE A 166 19.64 -2.19 -10.26
N ALA A 167 18.34 -2.20 -10.08
CA ALA A 167 17.55 -3.39 -9.84
C ALA A 167 16.14 -3.18 -10.41
N GLY A 168 15.37 -4.23 -10.51
CA GLY A 168 13.99 -4.20 -10.92
C GLY A 168 13.28 -5.50 -10.56
N ALA A 169 11.98 -5.43 -10.44
CA ALA A 169 11.09 -6.54 -10.21
C ALA A 169 9.92 -6.49 -11.18
N ALA A 170 9.42 -7.65 -11.58
CA ALA A 170 8.21 -7.78 -12.36
C ALA A 170 7.40 -8.96 -11.83
N TYR A 171 6.10 -8.80 -11.75
CA TYR A 171 5.22 -9.89 -11.39
C TYR A 171 3.98 -9.89 -12.29
N ALA A 172 3.39 -11.06 -12.47
CA ALA A 172 2.12 -11.25 -13.14
C ALA A 172 1.29 -12.30 -12.40
N SER A 173 0.01 -12.06 -12.24
CA SER A 173 -0.96 -12.95 -11.61
C SER A 173 -2.31 -12.87 -12.30
N LEU A 174 -3.27 -13.73 -11.90
CA LEU A 174 -4.65 -13.64 -12.37
C LEU A 174 -5.35 -12.32 -12.01
N LEU A 175 -4.85 -11.64 -10.98
CA LEU A 175 -5.41 -10.37 -10.50
C LEU A 175 -4.73 -9.15 -11.12
N GLY A 176 -3.67 -9.33 -11.90
CA GLY A 176 -2.93 -8.25 -12.54
C GLY A 176 -1.43 -8.44 -12.52
N GLY A 177 -0.72 -7.36 -12.73
CA GLY A 177 0.74 -7.36 -12.76
C GLY A 177 1.35 -6.00 -12.42
N GLY A 178 2.65 -6.01 -12.24
CA GLY A 178 3.41 -4.79 -11.96
C GLY A 178 4.85 -4.90 -12.40
N LEU A 179 5.44 -3.74 -12.56
CA LEU A 179 6.85 -3.56 -12.87
C LEU A 179 7.42 -2.49 -11.96
N GLU A 180 8.58 -2.76 -11.39
CA GLU A 180 9.38 -1.80 -10.62
C GLU A 180 10.79 -1.70 -11.20
N LEU A 181 11.32 -0.50 -11.24
CA LEU A 181 12.69 -0.22 -11.62
C LEU A 181 13.31 0.76 -10.63
N GLU A 182 14.52 0.47 -10.21
CA GLU A 182 15.28 1.32 -9.31
C GLU A 182 16.72 1.46 -9.76
N ASN A 183 17.35 2.61 -9.48
CA ASN A 183 18.75 2.81 -9.78
C ASN A 183 19.36 3.92 -8.93
N ARG A 184 20.68 3.89 -8.84
CA ARG A 184 21.49 4.97 -8.29
C ARG A 184 22.63 5.29 -9.24
N SER A 185 22.89 6.59 -9.46
CA SER A 185 23.98 7.06 -10.32
C SER A 185 25.34 6.60 -9.81
N LYS A 186 26.32 6.43 -10.71
CA LYS A 186 27.69 5.99 -10.37
C LYS A 186 28.39 6.88 -9.34
N ASN A 187 28.07 8.20 -9.35
CA ASN A 187 28.60 9.14 -8.36
C ASN A 187 27.85 9.12 -7.02
N GLY A 188 26.82 8.25 -6.89
CA GLY A 188 26.02 8.07 -5.69
C GLY A 188 25.08 9.22 -5.32
N LYS A 189 25.03 10.29 -6.12
CA LYS A 189 24.28 11.50 -5.78
C LYS A 189 22.81 11.45 -6.16
N TRP A 190 22.47 10.78 -7.25
CA TRP A 190 21.09 10.70 -7.75
C TRP A 190 20.59 9.27 -7.68
N TYR A 191 19.36 9.10 -7.23
CA TYR A 191 18.66 7.83 -7.23
C TYR A 191 17.22 8.02 -7.68
N TYR A 192 16.63 6.96 -8.22
CA TYR A 192 15.21 6.91 -8.56
C TYR A 192 14.63 5.52 -8.36
N MET A 193 13.34 5.50 -8.11
CA MET A 193 12.48 4.33 -8.16
C MET A 193 11.25 4.70 -8.96
N ALA A 194 10.78 3.79 -9.79
CA ALA A 194 9.54 3.93 -10.54
C ALA A 194 8.80 2.61 -10.55
N GLY A 195 7.52 2.64 -10.22
CA GLY A 195 6.65 1.48 -10.21
C GLY A 195 5.38 1.73 -10.99
N VAL A 196 4.91 0.72 -11.71
CA VAL A 196 3.60 0.70 -12.37
C VAL A 196 2.88 -0.60 -12.01
N ARG A 197 1.60 -0.49 -11.68
CA ARG A 197 0.74 -1.63 -11.39
C ARG A 197 -0.57 -1.51 -12.14
N GLN A 198 -1.04 -2.66 -12.63
CA GLN A 198 -2.38 -2.84 -13.16
C GLN A 198 -3.03 -4.00 -12.42
N LYS A 199 -4.22 -3.79 -11.88
CA LYS A 199 -4.94 -4.82 -11.13
C LYS A 199 -6.42 -4.86 -11.51
N SER A 200 -7.01 -6.05 -11.45
CA SER A 200 -8.45 -6.26 -11.60
C SER A 200 -8.88 -7.42 -10.70
N ASN A 201 -9.84 -7.16 -9.82
CA ASN A 201 -10.41 -8.20 -8.96
C ASN A 201 -11.61 -8.90 -9.62
N GLN A 202 -11.88 -8.67 -10.90
CA GLN A 202 -13.03 -9.23 -11.60
C GLN A 202 -13.15 -10.75 -11.45
N TYR A 203 -12.02 -11.46 -11.55
CA TYR A 203 -12.01 -12.93 -11.43
C TYR A 203 -12.51 -13.40 -10.06
N LEU A 204 -12.07 -12.76 -8.98
CA LEU A 204 -12.52 -13.11 -7.62
C LEU A 204 -13.99 -12.74 -7.42
N LEU A 205 -14.40 -11.58 -7.87
CA LEU A 205 -15.76 -11.09 -7.67
C LEU A 205 -16.79 -11.89 -8.40
N ASN A 206 -16.50 -12.32 -9.63
CA ASN A 206 -17.42 -13.16 -10.40
C ASN A 206 -17.53 -14.58 -9.84
N SER A 207 -16.70 -14.97 -8.86
CA SER A 207 -16.82 -16.24 -8.14
C SER A 207 -17.76 -16.16 -6.93
N PHE A 208 -18.19 -14.96 -6.53
CA PHE A 208 -19.18 -14.76 -5.48
C PHE A 208 -20.58 -14.56 -6.08
N GLU A 209 -21.61 -14.93 -5.36
CA GLU A 209 -22.99 -14.55 -5.70
C GLU A 209 -23.18 -13.04 -5.55
N THR A 210 -22.84 -12.29 -6.58
CA THR A 210 -22.98 -10.83 -6.62
C THR A 210 -24.31 -10.43 -7.23
N LYS A 211 -24.73 -9.20 -6.95
CA LYS A 211 -25.97 -8.62 -7.51
C LYS A 211 -25.84 -8.18 -8.97
N GLY A 212 -24.76 -8.53 -9.64
CA GLY A 212 -24.44 -8.16 -11.00
C GLY A 212 -22.99 -8.45 -11.36
N GLU A 213 -22.63 -8.20 -12.59
CA GLU A 213 -21.25 -8.36 -13.07
C GLU A 213 -20.41 -7.15 -12.69
N TYR A 214 -19.40 -7.36 -11.83
CA TYR A 214 -18.45 -6.36 -11.42
C TYR A 214 -17.15 -6.46 -12.24
N ARG A 215 -16.73 -5.33 -12.82
CA ARG A 215 -15.49 -5.22 -13.61
C ARG A 215 -14.61 -4.07 -13.11
N PRO A 216 -13.95 -4.23 -11.95
CA PRO A 216 -13.00 -3.23 -11.44
C PRO A 216 -11.70 -3.28 -12.21
N SER A 217 -11.11 -2.12 -12.45
CA SER A 217 -9.80 -1.97 -13.07
C SER A 217 -9.05 -0.83 -12.40
N PHE A 218 -7.83 -1.12 -11.96
CA PHE A 218 -6.98 -0.20 -11.21
C PHE A 218 -5.63 -0.08 -11.90
N THR A 219 -5.18 1.13 -12.11
CA THR A 219 -3.85 1.43 -12.63
C THR A 219 -3.22 2.46 -11.72
N ASP A 220 -2.01 2.22 -11.26
CA ASP A 220 -1.23 3.22 -10.57
C ASP A 220 0.21 3.29 -11.08
N VAL A 221 0.75 4.50 -11.04
CA VAL A 221 2.14 4.79 -11.39
C VAL A 221 2.74 5.64 -10.29
N GLN A 222 3.89 5.24 -9.78
CA GLN A 222 4.61 5.99 -8.74
C GLN A 222 6.05 6.21 -9.16
N VAL A 223 6.58 7.36 -8.78
CA VAL A 223 7.97 7.73 -8.97
C VAL A 223 8.49 8.42 -7.72
N LEU A 224 9.58 7.94 -7.21
CA LEU A 224 10.38 8.61 -6.18
C LEU A 224 11.77 8.88 -6.76
N THR A 225 12.24 10.10 -6.68
CA THR A 225 13.61 10.43 -7.05
C THR A 225 14.23 11.35 -6.02
N GLY A 226 15.51 11.17 -5.76
CA GLY A 226 16.25 11.97 -4.80
C GLY A 226 17.63 12.34 -5.28
N PHE A 227 18.08 13.51 -4.83
CA PHE A 227 19.38 14.05 -5.16
C PHE A 227 20.11 14.51 -3.90
N ASP A 228 21.24 13.86 -3.62
CA ASP A 228 22.17 14.23 -2.55
C ASP A 228 23.10 15.33 -3.08
N ILE A 229 22.78 16.62 -2.87
CA ILE A 229 23.57 17.76 -3.31
C ILE A 229 24.97 17.67 -2.68
N ASN A 230 24.99 17.41 -1.38
CA ASN A 230 26.19 17.13 -0.58
C ASN A 230 25.79 16.33 0.68
N LYS A 231 26.74 16.06 1.59
CA LYS A 231 26.48 15.29 2.85
C LYS A 231 25.46 15.94 3.77
N LYS A 232 25.23 17.26 3.62
CA LYS A 232 24.30 18.03 4.48
C LYS A 232 22.96 18.32 3.82
N TRP A 233 22.85 18.19 2.49
CA TRP A 233 21.67 18.64 1.76
C TRP A 233 21.19 17.59 0.78
N ASN A 234 19.93 17.19 0.96
CA ASN A 234 19.22 16.23 0.12
C ASN A 234 17.90 16.85 -0.37
N VAL A 235 17.49 16.53 -1.59
CA VAL A 235 16.18 16.86 -2.16
C VAL A 235 15.52 15.57 -2.64
N GLU A 236 14.23 15.41 -2.34
CA GLU A 236 13.41 14.27 -2.82
C GLU A 236 12.16 14.79 -3.51
N LEU A 237 11.77 14.11 -4.59
CA LEU A 237 10.53 14.35 -5.33
C LEU A 237 9.73 13.06 -5.37
N PHE A 238 8.44 13.17 -5.09
CA PHE A 238 7.50 12.07 -5.16
C PHE A 238 6.35 12.41 -6.11
N GLY A 239 5.97 11.48 -6.95
CA GLY A 239 4.83 11.58 -7.83
C GLY A 239 4.01 10.29 -7.81
N ASN A 240 2.70 10.43 -7.74
CA ASN A 240 1.75 9.33 -7.89
C ASN A 240 0.63 9.73 -8.85
N PHE A 241 0.27 8.80 -9.72
CA PHE A 241 -0.92 8.86 -10.55
C PHE A 241 -1.69 7.56 -10.39
N ALA A 242 -2.97 7.64 -10.01
CA ALA A 242 -3.83 6.48 -9.93
C ALA A 242 -5.13 6.71 -10.70
N ARG A 243 -5.58 5.67 -11.41
CA ARG A 243 -6.84 5.63 -12.13
C ARG A 243 -7.59 4.35 -11.78
N ASN A 244 -8.79 4.52 -11.25
CA ASN A 244 -9.67 3.41 -10.92
C ASN A 244 -10.95 3.55 -11.72
N ARG A 245 -11.42 2.43 -12.22
CA ARG A 245 -12.67 2.35 -12.96
C ARG A 245 -13.44 1.14 -12.46
N TYR A 246 -14.70 1.36 -12.15
CA TYR A 246 -15.66 0.33 -11.83
C TYR A 246 -16.74 0.33 -12.89
N ASN A 247 -17.18 -0.85 -13.27
CA ASN A 247 -18.33 -1.03 -14.15
C ASN A 247 -19.20 -2.13 -13.54
N LEU A 248 -20.42 -1.78 -13.17
CA LEU A 248 -21.43 -2.70 -12.66
C LEU A 248 -22.53 -2.83 -13.70
N ILE A 249 -22.81 -4.06 -14.10
CA ILE A 249 -23.95 -4.44 -14.93
C ILE A 249 -24.86 -5.29 -14.05
N PRO A 250 -26.04 -4.80 -13.64
CA PRO A 250 -26.94 -5.56 -12.79
C PRO A 250 -27.50 -6.77 -13.54
N GLU A 251 -27.68 -7.86 -12.83
CA GLU A 251 -28.31 -9.08 -13.38
C GLU A 251 -29.78 -9.13 -13.06
N ASN A 252 -30.54 -9.71 -13.98
CA ASN A 252 -31.96 -10.01 -13.78
C ASN A 252 -32.12 -10.97 -12.59
N ARG A 253 -33.22 -10.81 -11.86
CA ARG A 253 -33.50 -11.58 -10.66
C ARG A 253 -34.89 -12.13 -10.68
N GLU A 254 -34.99 -13.36 -10.17
CA GLU A 254 -36.22 -14.03 -9.89
C GLU A 254 -36.20 -14.56 -8.46
N THR A 255 -37.26 -14.33 -7.71
CA THR A 255 -37.40 -14.81 -6.35
C THR A 255 -38.79 -15.35 -6.16
N ASN A 256 -38.91 -16.61 -5.79
CA ASN A 256 -40.17 -17.25 -5.44
C ASN A 256 -40.36 -17.19 -3.93
N PHE A 257 -41.55 -16.85 -3.48
CA PHE A 257 -41.87 -16.72 -2.06
C PHE A 257 -43.36 -17.03 -1.83
N GLY A 258 -43.74 -17.17 -0.56
CA GLY A 258 -45.12 -17.51 -0.15
C GLY A 258 -45.21 -18.93 0.37
N THR A 259 -46.41 -19.53 0.25
CA THR A 259 -46.73 -20.90 0.66
C THR A 259 -47.02 -21.75 -0.55
N ILE A 260 -47.09 -23.08 -0.37
CA ILE A 260 -47.42 -24.02 -1.45
C ILE A 260 -48.77 -23.69 -2.11
N ASN A 261 -49.75 -23.19 -1.32
CA ASN A 261 -51.06 -22.85 -1.82
C ASN A 261 -51.21 -21.38 -2.28
N ASP A 262 -50.21 -20.56 -2.01
CA ASP A 262 -50.16 -19.13 -2.38
C ASP A 262 -48.73 -18.76 -2.69
N ALA A 263 -48.23 -19.32 -3.78
CA ALA A 263 -46.86 -19.07 -4.24
C ALA A 263 -46.85 -17.87 -5.18
N LYS A 264 -45.85 -17.01 -4.99
CA LYS A 264 -45.63 -15.80 -5.79
C LYS A 264 -44.25 -15.77 -6.34
N ARG A 265 -44.08 -15.16 -7.52
CA ARG A 265 -42.82 -14.90 -8.16
C ARG A 265 -42.64 -13.40 -8.30
N PHE A 266 -41.50 -12.93 -7.86
CA PHE A 266 -41.02 -11.55 -8.08
C PHE A 266 -39.87 -11.58 -9.04
N THR A 267 -40.03 -11.00 -10.24
CA THR A 267 -39.03 -10.92 -11.27
C THR A 267 -38.64 -9.47 -11.48
N VAL A 268 -37.34 -9.19 -11.56
CA VAL A 268 -36.80 -7.88 -11.91
C VAL A 268 -35.89 -8.04 -13.11
N TYR A 269 -36.20 -7.34 -14.20
CA TYR A 269 -35.35 -7.18 -15.36
C TYR A 269 -34.63 -5.85 -15.26
N PHE A 270 -33.31 -5.89 -15.44
CA PHE A 270 -32.47 -4.70 -15.39
C PHE A 270 -31.91 -4.37 -16.77
N GLU A 271 -31.92 -3.09 -17.11
CA GLU A 271 -31.23 -2.53 -18.26
C GLU A 271 -30.32 -1.40 -17.81
N GLY A 272 -29.17 -1.25 -18.49
CA GLY A 272 -28.21 -0.19 -18.19
C GLY A 272 -27.04 -0.65 -17.35
N ARG A 273 -26.35 0.30 -16.74
CA ARG A 273 -25.10 0.07 -15.99
C ARG A 273 -24.69 1.24 -15.14
N GLU A 274 -23.82 0.98 -14.19
CA GLU A 274 -23.06 1.96 -13.42
C GLU A 274 -21.60 2.01 -13.88
N ILE A 275 -21.07 3.20 -14.06
CA ILE A 275 -19.65 3.42 -14.42
C ILE A 275 -19.09 4.49 -13.51
N ASP A 276 -18.17 4.08 -12.64
CA ASP A 276 -17.46 4.98 -11.75
C ASP A 276 -16.01 5.13 -12.19
N ARG A 277 -15.52 6.35 -12.12
CA ARG A 277 -14.15 6.71 -12.49
C ARG A 277 -13.56 7.60 -11.41
N TYR A 278 -12.38 7.19 -10.93
CA TYR A 278 -11.64 7.93 -9.94
C TYR A 278 -10.22 8.13 -10.43
N ILE A 279 -9.81 9.37 -10.52
CA ILE A 279 -8.46 9.75 -10.92
C ILE A 279 -7.86 10.56 -9.79
N SER A 280 -6.73 10.12 -9.25
CA SER A 280 -5.99 10.85 -8.25
C SER A 280 -4.55 11.10 -8.67
N MET A 281 -4.03 12.24 -8.30
CA MET A 281 -2.66 12.66 -8.56
C MET A 281 -2.07 13.25 -7.29
N THR A 282 -0.87 12.83 -6.94
CA THR A 282 -0.08 13.42 -5.86
C THR A 282 1.26 13.84 -6.41
N GLY A 283 1.66 15.06 -6.13
CA GLY A 283 3.01 15.57 -6.37
C GLY A 283 3.56 16.12 -5.07
N ALA A 284 4.78 15.74 -4.71
CA ALA A 284 5.40 16.24 -3.49
C ALA A 284 6.90 16.44 -3.69
N ALA A 285 7.44 17.43 -2.98
CA ALA A 285 8.86 17.74 -2.95
C ALA A 285 9.31 17.98 -1.52
N SER A 286 10.46 17.50 -1.15
CA SER A 286 11.06 17.85 0.14
C SER A 286 12.54 18.19 -0.01
N THR A 287 13.02 19.06 0.85
CA THR A 287 14.44 19.31 1.02
C THR A 287 14.82 19.14 2.48
N THR A 288 15.87 18.38 2.71
CA THR A 288 16.43 18.12 4.05
C THR A 288 17.79 18.76 4.15
N TYR A 289 17.99 19.62 5.16
CA TYR A 289 19.26 20.26 5.46
C TYR A 289 19.74 19.88 6.85
N ARG A 290 20.98 19.42 6.96
CA ARG A 290 21.67 19.07 8.21
C ARG A 290 22.84 20.00 8.44
N PRO A 291 22.64 21.15 9.09
CA PRO A 291 23.74 22.10 9.37
C PRO A 291 24.80 21.47 10.29
N LYS A 292 24.35 20.64 11.24
CA LYS A 292 25.17 19.86 12.18
C LYS A 292 24.64 18.43 12.22
N ASP A 293 25.44 17.48 12.72
CA ASP A 293 25.05 16.07 12.78
C ASP A 293 23.82 15.83 13.68
N ASN A 294 23.62 16.67 14.68
CA ASN A 294 22.51 16.60 15.62
C ASN A 294 21.31 17.49 15.26
N VAL A 295 21.34 18.22 14.13
CA VAL A 295 20.25 19.12 13.69
C VAL A 295 19.79 18.74 12.31
N LYS A 296 18.49 18.53 12.16
CA LYS A 296 17.83 18.23 10.88
C LYS A 296 16.67 19.20 10.66
N LEU A 297 16.68 19.86 9.54
CA LEU A 297 15.63 20.76 9.07
C LEU A 297 15.05 20.19 7.78
N LYS A 298 13.74 20.11 7.67
CA LYS A 298 13.04 19.62 6.49
C LYS A 298 11.95 20.60 6.08
N LEU A 299 11.89 20.93 4.79
CA LEU A 299 10.79 21.62 4.16
C LEU A 299 10.09 20.66 3.22
N ILE A 300 8.78 20.58 3.29
CA ILE A 300 7.93 19.69 2.51
C ILE A 300 6.86 20.52 1.81
N LEU A 301 6.70 20.29 0.51
CA LEU A 301 5.63 20.86 -0.30
C LEU A 301 4.88 19.70 -0.94
N SER A 302 3.56 19.73 -0.89
CA SER A 302 2.76 18.70 -1.56
C SER A 302 1.48 19.27 -2.16
N THR A 303 1.01 18.61 -3.20
CA THR A 303 -0.30 18.85 -3.79
C THR A 303 -0.95 17.52 -4.13
N TYR A 304 -2.23 17.40 -3.79
CA TYR A 304 -3.10 16.29 -4.12
C TYR A 304 -4.27 16.81 -4.93
N ARG A 305 -4.67 16.10 -5.96
CA ARG A 305 -5.88 16.36 -6.73
C ARG A 305 -6.61 15.05 -7.00
N THR A 306 -7.93 15.05 -6.77
CA THR A 306 -8.80 13.95 -7.20
C THR A 306 -9.93 14.47 -8.06
N ARG A 307 -10.36 13.61 -9.00
CA ARG A 307 -11.60 13.73 -9.77
C ARG A 307 -12.34 12.43 -9.69
N GLU A 308 -13.56 12.49 -9.18
CA GLU A 308 -14.42 11.35 -8.94
C GLU A 308 -15.70 11.54 -9.77
N GLU A 309 -16.08 10.53 -10.52
CA GLU A 309 -17.29 10.51 -11.34
C GLU A 309 -18.04 9.21 -11.05
N GLU A 310 -19.29 9.32 -10.61
CA GLU A 310 -20.20 8.21 -10.40
C GLU A 310 -21.40 8.41 -11.33
N ASN A 311 -21.50 7.55 -12.35
CA ASN A 311 -22.52 7.67 -13.37
C ASN A 311 -23.29 6.36 -13.45
N PHE A 312 -24.54 6.41 -13.14
CA PHE A 312 -25.41 5.25 -13.32
C PHE A 312 -26.69 5.61 -14.07
N ASP A 313 -27.08 4.70 -14.96
CA ASP A 313 -28.33 4.63 -15.66
C ASP A 313 -28.81 3.18 -15.57
N ILE A 314 -29.70 2.90 -14.64
CA ILE A 314 -30.22 1.57 -14.40
C ILE A 314 -31.73 1.65 -14.37
N LEU A 315 -32.38 1.10 -15.39
CA LEU A 315 -33.80 0.87 -15.45
C LEU A 315 -34.10 -0.53 -14.88
N GLY A 316 -34.95 -0.60 -13.88
CA GLY A 316 -35.50 -1.85 -13.37
C GLY A 316 -36.96 -1.96 -13.72
N GLN A 317 -37.38 -3.05 -14.35
CA GLN A 317 -38.77 -3.43 -14.59
C GLN A 317 -39.10 -4.63 -13.74
N TYR A 318 -40.12 -4.53 -12.92
CA TYR A 318 -40.48 -5.61 -12.02
C TYR A 318 -41.91 -6.12 -12.27
N PHE A 319 -42.04 -7.42 -12.05
CA PHE A 319 -43.29 -8.17 -12.17
C PHE A 319 -43.51 -8.97 -10.89
N LEU A 320 -44.74 -8.89 -10.39
CA LEU A 320 -45.18 -9.73 -9.28
C LEU A 320 -46.30 -10.64 -9.82
N ASP A 321 -46.01 -11.92 -9.83
CA ASP A 321 -46.87 -12.93 -10.43
C ASP A 321 -47.41 -13.88 -9.35
N GLN A 322 -48.65 -14.29 -9.48
CA GLN A 322 -49.23 -15.43 -8.78
C GLN A 322 -48.92 -16.69 -9.57
N LEU A 323 -48.41 -17.71 -8.88
CA LEU A 323 -48.11 -19.00 -9.49
C LEU A 323 -49.29 -19.98 -9.31
N GLU A 324 -49.46 -20.89 -10.27
CA GLU A 324 -50.37 -22.01 -10.17
C GLU A 324 -49.97 -22.95 -9.03
N ALA A 325 -50.91 -23.19 -8.11
CA ALA A 325 -50.71 -23.97 -6.91
C ALA A 325 -51.30 -25.38 -6.98
N ALA A 326 -51.91 -25.76 -8.12
CA ALA A 326 -52.59 -27.04 -8.28
C ALA A 326 -51.58 -28.19 -8.42
N HIS A 327 -51.30 -28.88 -7.33
CA HIS A 327 -50.41 -30.03 -7.31
C HIS A 327 -50.84 -31.15 -8.25
N GLY A 328 -49.92 -31.67 -9.04
CA GLY A 328 -50.17 -32.80 -9.95
C GLY A 328 -50.74 -32.42 -11.32
N LYS A 329 -50.85 -31.14 -11.61
CA LYS A 329 -51.12 -30.63 -12.95
C LYS A 329 -49.84 -30.25 -13.66
N ASP A 330 -49.86 -30.28 -14.98
CA ASP A 330 -48.70 -29.95 -15.81
C ASP A 330 -48.29 -28.47 -15.73
N ASP A 331 -49.20 -27.59 -15.30
CA ASP A 331 -49.04 -26.17 -15.16
C ASP A 331 -48.60 -25.73 -13.74
N PHE A 332 -48.27 -26.67 -12.85
CA PHE A 332 -47.83 -26.37 -11.48
C PHE A 332 -46.58 -25.51 -11.47
N GLY A 333 -46.65 -24.31 -10.87
CA GLY A 333 -45.54 -23.36 -10.80
C GLY A 333 -45.42 -22.40 -12.00
N ASP A 334 -46.31 -22.53 -12.99
CA ASP A 334 -46.45 -21.55 -14.06
C ASP A 334 -47.17 -20.28 -13.55
N ILE A 335 -47.03 -19.20 -14.32
CA ILE A 335 -47.68 -17.92 -13.99
C ILE A 335 -49.21 -18.04 -14.24
N ALA A 336 -49.98 -18.00 -13.18
CA ALA A 336 -51.44 -17.99 -13.27
C ALA A 336 -51.94 -16.62 -13.72
N PHE A 337 -51.49 -15.56 -13.09
CA PHE A 337 -51.79 -14.19 -13.47
C PHE A 337 -50.81 -13.21 -12.83
N ASN A 338 -50.71 -12.04 -13.44
CA ASN A 338 -49.86 -10.97 -12.96
C ASN A 338 -50.59 -10.13 -11.91
N LEU A 339 -50.00 -9.98 -10.71
CA LEU A 339 -50.51 -9.19 -9.60
C LEU A 339 -50.13 -7.72 -9.70
N GLY A 340 -49.01 -7.43 -10.31
CA GLY A 340 -48.55 -6.07 -10.43
C GLY A 340 -47.28 -5.95 -11.26
N VAL A 341 -47.18 -4.84 -11.97
CA VAL A 341 -46.01 -4.44 -12.75
C VAL A 341 -45.58 -3.04 -12.36
N GLY A 342 -44.31 -2.77 -12.48
CA GLY A 342 -43.81 -1.43 -12.28
C GLY A 342 -42.40 -1.27 -12.82
N SER A 343 -41.89 -0.05 -12.78
CA SER A 343 -40.55 0.24 -13.15
C SER A 343 -39.96 1.33 -12.27
N PHE A 344 -38.65 1.37 -12.18
CA PHE A 344 -37.92 2.45 -11.58
C PHE A 344 -36.68 2.77 -12.41
N LEU A 345 -36.27 4.02 -12.39
CA LEU A 345 -35.06 4.48 -13.03
C LEU A 345 -34.12 5.07 -11.99
N ASN A 346 -32.99 4.45 -11.79
CA ASN A 346 -31.87 5.02 -11.06
C ASN A 346 -30.95 5.74 -12.05
N HIS A 347 -30.90 7.06 -11.94
CA HIS A 347 -30.09 7.90 -12.78
C HIS A 347 -29.31 8.90 -11.95
N ALA A 348 -27.98 8.94 -12.11
CA ALA A 348 -27.15 9.99 -11.51
C ALA A 348 -25.91 10.28 -12.35
N ARG A 349 -25.44 11.49 -12.19
CA ARG A 349 -24.22 12.06 -12.77
C ARG A 349 -23.51 12.86 -11.71
N ASN A 350 -22.87 12.14 -10.78
CA ASN A 350 -22.14 12.76 -9.68
C ASN A 350 -20.72 13.05 -10.12
N ARG A 351 -20.24 14.22 -9.77
CA ARG A 351 -18.85 14.62 -9.99
C ARG A 351 -18.35 15.38 -8.78
N LEU A 352 -17.19 14.97 -8.30
CA LEU A 352 -16.45 15.65 -7.25
C LEU A 352 -15.03 15.93 -7.75
N GLU A 353 -14.57 17.14 -7.52
CA GLU A 353 -13.15 17.50 -7.67
C GLU A 353 -12.68 18.09 -6.35
N ALA A 354 -11.55 17.62 -5.86
CA ALA A 354 -10.90 18.16 -4.68
C ALA A 354 -9.42 18.37 -4.96
N ARG A 355 -8.88 19.43 -4.39
CA ARG A 355 -7.45 19.75 -4.42
C ARG A 355 -7.01 20.15 -3.04
N VAL A 356 -5.92 19.55 -2.57
CA VAL A 356 -5.28 19.89 -1.31
C VAL A 356 -3.84 20.25 -1.60
N SER A 357 -3.38 21.39 -1.15
CA SER A 357 -1.99 21.82 -1.26
C SER A 357 -1.46 22.18 0.12
N SER A 358 -0.26 21.70 0.45
CA SER A 358 0.34 21.95 1.76
C SER A 358 1.81 22.35 1.66
N ALA A 359 2.23 23.16 2.63
CA ALA A 359 3.61 23.49 2.89
C ALA A 359 3.91 23.25 4.36
N GLU A 360 4.96 22.52 4.66
CA GLU A 360 5.30 22.10 6.01
C GLU A 360 6.78 22.27 6.26
N HIS A 361 7.13 22.85 7.42
CA HIS A 361 8.47 22.87 7.96
C HIS A 361 8.54 21.96 9.18
N ARG A 362 9.55 21.10 9.25
CA ARG A 362 9.90 20.27 10.41
C ARG A 362 11.35 20.49 10.79
N GLY A 363 11.60 20.59 12.09
CA GLY A 363 12.93 20.65 12.65
C GLY A 363 13.10 19.64 13.77
N GLU A 364 14.30 19.07 13.87
CA GLU A 364 14.67 18.13 14.91
C GLU A 364 16.07 18.47 15.41
N THR A 365 16.26 18.45 16.73
CA THR A 365 17.57 18.58 17.36
C THR A 365 17.74 17.51 18.43
N VAL A 366 18.78 16.72 18.29
CA VAL A 366 19.14 15.67 19.26
C VAL A 366 20.13 16.25 20.26
N TYR A 367 19.84 16.09 21.55
CA TYR A 367 20.71 16.40 22.66
C TYR A 367 21.12 15.10 23.36
N ASP A 368 22.12 15.15 24.23
CA ASP A 368 22.57 13.98 24.99
C ASP A 368 21.46 13.32 25.80
N ASN A 369 20.51 14.11 26.30
CA ASN A 369 19.42 13.67 27.17
C ASN A 369 18.03 13.76 26.55
N GLY A 370 17.91 14.09 25.25
CA GLY A 370 16.59 14.23 24.67
C GLY A 370 16.56 14.62 23.20
N LEU A 371 15.37 14.65 22.67
CA LEU A 371 15.02 15.10 21.31
C LEU A 371 14.05 16.26 21.41
N LEU A 372 14.36 17.36 20.74
CA LEU A 372 13.42 18.45 20.51
C LEU A 372 12.99 18.43 19.06
N SER A 373 11.67 18.32 18.83
CA SER A 373 11.06 18.42 17.51
C SER A 373 10.09 19.59 17.45
N TRP A 374 10.06 20.30 16.34
CA TRP A 374 9.12 21.38 16.09
C TRP A 374 8.68 21.37 14.63
N GLY A 375 7.55 21.98 14.35
CA GLY A 375 7.03 22.10 13.00
C GLY A 375 5.91 23.09 12.88
N ILE A 376 5.66 23.49 11.64
CA ILE A 376 4.52 24.28 11.22
C ILE A 376 4.04 23.77 9.88
N LYS A 377 2.73 23.64 9.73
CA LYS A 377 2.07 23.23 8.48
C LYS A 377 1.00 24.24 8.11
N ALA A 378 0.99 24.62 6.85
CA ALA A 378 -0.10 25.39 6.22
C ALA A 378 -0.72 24.54 5.11
N GLN A 379 -2.04 24.53 5.05
CA GLN A 379 -2.80 23.73 4.09
C GLN A 379 -3.93 24.55 3.52
N GLN A 380 -4.19 24.35 2.23
CA GLN A 380 -5.32 24.88 1.49
C GLN A 380 -6.05 23.72 0.80
N GLU A 381 -7.36 23.71 0.96
CA GLU A 381 -8.30 22.80 0.32
C GLU A 381 -9.12 23.52 -0.75
#